data_c63c6dd0fe11f46b7ffff4e8e20d3ee2
#
_entry.id   c63c6dd0fe11f46b7ffff4e8e20d3ee2
#
_cell.length_a   1.000
_cell.length_b   1.000
_cell.length_c   1.000
_cell.angle_alpha   90.00
_cell.angle_beta   90.00
_cell.angle_gamma   90.00
#
_symmetry.space_group_name_H-M   'P 1'
#
loop_
_entity.id
_entity.type
_entity.pdbx_description
1 polymer ?
#
loop_
_entity_poly.entity_id
_entity_poly.type
_entity_poly.pdbx_seq_one_letter_code
_entity_poly.pdbx_strand_id
1 'polypeptide(L)'
;MSKIQILSNTNLQLEKIIKNEFIESEQSRIAVAFLKKSGLDLVEKQLKIALSQNISIEFIVGLDFKTTDYKALYELQNIKQKYKSFSYYCFGDKGDNFNSLIFHPKVYLFNSSEKYTSIVGSSNFTAGGLSTNFEVNTIFYEDYKNYKYFSQLETIYKEIKFQESIFIPDEDYLNKYALTRKEIEKFGLKALKSNDIKKEIEELQKKSQELEGTVPSLKKIIIEYIKRQKNKPIAIKDIYTYCNDYIKNNNLGYKFKSKDFEATIRGELNKHELNSKHKDSMKLFKRISKGVYTLSENGLKYEKR
;
A
#
# COMPACT_ATOMS: atom_id res chain seq x y z
N MET A 1 -24.68 -4.50 -15.62
CA MET A 1 -23.42 -4.11 -16.35
C MET A 1 -22.26 -4.24 -15.40
N SER A 2 -21.20 -4.93 -15.82
CA SER A 2 -19.96 -5.02 -15.02
C SER A 2 -19.32 -3.65 -14.87
N LYS A 3 -18.97 -3.25 -13.64
CA LYS A 3 -18.21 -2.04 -13.35
C LYS A 3 -16.81 -2.43 -12.92
N ILE A 4 -15.79 -1.87 -13.57
CA ILE A 4 -14.38 -2.06 -13.24
C ILE A 4 -13.87 -0.79 -12.56
N GLN A 5 -13.15 -0.96 -11.44
CA GLN A 5 -12.55 0.14 -10.71
C GLN A 5 -11.08 -0.19 -10.39
N ILE A 6 -10.19 0.75 -10.68
CA ILE A 6 -8.80 0.69 -10.23
C ILE A 6 -8.70 1.42 -8.90
N LEU A 7 -8.11 0.75 -7.93
CA LEU A 7 -7.95 1.22 -6.56
C LEU A 7 -6.48 1.32 -6.19
N SER A 8 -6.13 2.40 -5.52
CA SER A 8 -4.86 2.52 -4.78
C SER A 8 -5.16 2.95 -3.35
N ASN A 9 -4.44 2.43 -2.36
CA ASN A 9 -4.60 2.83 -0.96
C ASN A 9 -4.39 4.34 -0.72
N THR A 10 -3.82 5.04 -1.70
CA THR A 10 -3.67 6.50 -1.64
C THR A 10 -4.97 7.26 -1.88
N ASN A 11 -5.93 6.67 -2.60
CA ASN A 11 -7.24 7.28 -2.88
C ASN A 11 -8.38 6.64 -2.10
N LEU A 12 -8.38 5.31 -1.96
CA LEU A 12 -9.36 4.56 -1.17
C LEU A 12 -8.70 3.30 -0.61
N GLN A 13 -8.77 3.11 0.69
CA GLN A 13 -8.20 1.95 1.37
C GLN A 13 -9.00 0.68 1.09
N LEU A 14 -8.31 -0.38 0.70
CA LEU A 14 -8.92 -1.68 0.40
C LEU A 14 -9.66 -2.27 1.60
N GLU A 15 -9.18 -2.01 2.83
CA GLU A 15 -9.84 -2.48 4.06
C GLU A 15 -11.31 -2.07 4.16
N LYS A 16 -11.67 -0.87 3.67
CA LYS A 16 -13.06 -0.39 3.72
C LYS A 16 -13.97 -1.22 2.84
N ILE A 17 -13.47 -1.62 1.68
CA ILE A 17 -14.22 -2.47 0.75
C ILE A 17 -14.39 -3.86 1.36
N ILE A 18 -13.32 -4.47 1.86
CA ILE A 18 -13.36 -5.80 2.48
C ILE A 18 -14.32 -5.81 3.68
N LYS A 19 -14.31 -4.77 4.51
CA LYS A 19 -15.24 -4.64 5.65
C LYS A 19 -16.70 -4.68 5.21
N ASN A 20 -17.04 -3.95 4.15
CA ASN A 20 -18.40 -3.92 3.61
C ASN A 20 -18.76 -5.27 2.98
N GLU A 21 -17.86 -5.85 2.17
CA GLU A 21 -18.11 -7.13 1.50
C GLU A 21 -18.28 -8.28 2.50
N PHE A 22 -17.59 -8.30 3.64
CA PHE A 22 -17.82 -9.30 4.68
C PHE A 22 -19.24 -9.26 5.26
N ILE A 23 -19.88 -8.09 5.29
CA ILE A 23 -21.23 -7.94 5.82
C ILE A 23 -22.30 -8.18 4.75
N GLU A 24 -22.01 -7.79 3.50
CA GLU A 24 -23.00 -7.82 2.40
C GLU A 24 -23.02 -9.15 1.63
N SER A 25 -21.97 -9.99 1.78
CA SER A 25 -21.84 -11.23 1.03
C SER A 25 -22.38 -12.44 1.79
N GLU A 26 -22.80 -13.46 1.08
CA GLU A 26 -23.15 -14.78 1.61
C GLU A 26 -21.94 -15.70 1.67
N GLN A 27 -20.94 -15.42 0.84
CA GLN A 27 -19.69 -16.16 0.80
C GLN A 27 -18.50 -15.26 0.46
N SER A 28 -17.37 -15.51 1.14
CA SER A 28 -16.11 -14.85 0.90
C SER A 28 -14.97 -15.85 0.75
N ARG A 29 -14.15 -15.70 -0.29
CA ARG A 29 -12.95 -16.52 -0.53
C ARG A 29 -11.76 -15.64 -0.76
N ILE A 30 -10.68 -15.87 -0.03
CA ILE A 30 -9.50 -15.04 -0.04
C ILE A 30 -8.26 -15.91 -0.23
N ALA A 31 -7.46 -15.64 -1.25
CA ALA A 31 -6.16 -16.28 -1.46
C ALA A 31 -5.08 -15.21 -1.44
N VAL A 32 -4.14 -15.29 -0.49
CA VAL A 32 -3.08 -14.29 -0.31
C VAL A 32 -1.74 -14.93 -0.01
N ALA A 33 -0.69 -14.39 -0.62
CA ALA A 33 0.67 -14.86 -0.37
C ALA A 33 1.11 -14.66 1.08
N PHE A 34 0.71 -13.53 1.70
CA PHE A 34 1.10 -13.19 3.07
C PHE A 34 -0.11 -12.76 3.90
N LEU A 35 -0.17 -13.30 5.10
CA LEU A 35 -1.15 -12.94 6.11
C LEU A 35 -0.44 -12.44 7.36
N LYS A 36 -0.87 -11.30 7.89
CA LYS A 36 -0.40 -10.79 9.19
C LYS A 36 -1.54 -10.53 10.15
N LYS A 37 -1.27 -10.68 11.44
CA LYS A 37 -2.25 -10.38 12.51
C LYS A 37 -2.79 -8.95 12.37
N SER A 38 -1.93 -7.99 12.02
CA SER A 38 -2.32 -6.61 11.78
C SER A 38 -3.35 -6.42 10.65
N GLY A 39 -3.37 -7.30 9.65
CA GLY A 39 -4.41 -7.27 8.61
C GLY A 39 -5.74 -7.83 9.10
N LEU A 40 -5.70 -8.91 9.89
CA LEU A 40 -6.90 -9.47 10.54
C LEU A 40 -7.52 -8.46 11.51
N ASP A 41 -6.71 -7.76 12.31
CA ASP A 41 -7.17 -6.78 13.29
C ASP A 41 -7.98 -5.65 12.64
N LEU A 42 -7.61 -5.22 11.44
CA LEU A 42 -8.34 -4.17 10.71
C LEU A 42 -9.79 -4.54 10.39
N VAL A 43 -10.07 -5.82 10.16
CA VAL A 43 -11.37 -6.32 9.71
C VAL A 43 -12.06 -7.22 10.74
N GLU A 44 -11.46 -7.41 11.92
CA GLU A 44 -11.87 -8.38 12.94
C GLU A 44 -13.34 -8.28 13.31
N LYS A 45 -13.83 -7.07 13.52
CA LYS A 45 -15.23 -6.82 13.89
C LYS A 45 -16.19 -7.33 12.83
N GLN A 46 -15.97 -6.97 11.57
CA GLN A 46 -16.84 -7.36 10.45
C GLN A 46 -16.74 -8.85 10.16
N LEU A 47 -15.53 -9.41 10.22
CA LEU A 47 -15.30 -10.85 10.09
C LEU A 47 -16.10 -11.63 11.13
N LYS A 48 -16.07 -11.23 12.41
CA LYS A 48 -16.81 -11.89 13.49
C LYS A 48 -18.34 -11.73 13.34
N ILE A 49 -18.81 -10.57 12.90
CA ILE A 49 -20.24 -10.35 12.60
C ILE A 49 -20.67 -11.29 11.49
N ALA A 50 -19.98 -11.35 10.36
CA ALA A 50 -20.27 -12.22 9.24
C ALA A 50 -20.34 -13.70 9.65
N LEU A 51 -19.35 -14.16 10.41
CA LEU A 51 -19.30 -15.54 10.90
C LEU A 51 -20.41 -15.86 11.90
N SER A 52 -20.83 -14.89 12.73
CA SER A 52 -21.98 -15.08 13.63
C SER A 52 -23.31 -15.22 12.88
N GLN A 53 -23.39 -14.72 11.66
CA GLN A 53 -24.51 -14.88 10.73
C GLN A 53 -24.39 -16.12 9.83
N ASN A 54 -23.42 -17.02 10.10
CA ASN A 54 -23.11 -18.21 9.32
C ASN A 54 -22.69 -17.92 7.87
N ILE A 55 -22.21 -16.72 7.56
CA ILE A 55 -21.61 -16.40 6.27
C ILE A 55 -20.38 -17.30 6.07
N SER A 56 -20.27 -17.92 4.91
CA SER A 56 -19.15 -18.81 4.57
C SER A 56 -17.90 -18.00 4.24
N ILE A 57 -16.82 -18.20 5.01
CA ILE A 57 -15.55 -17.49 4.79
C ILE A 57 -14.41 -18.50 4.69
N GLU A 58 -13.65 -18.40 3.61
CA GLU A 58 -12.54 -19.31 3.32
C GLU A 58 -11.25 -18.53 3.02
N PHE A 59 -10.13 -18.95 3.63
CA PHE A 59 -8.81 -18.40 3.35
C PHE A 59 -7.87 -19.47 2.79
N ILE A 60 -7.05 -19.08 1.79
CA ILE A 60 -5.84 -19.79 1.39
C ILE A 60 -4.66 -18.86 1.62
N VAL A 61 -3.70 -19.31 2.41
CA VAL A 61 -2.59 -18.48 2.89
C VAL A 61 -1.27 -19.11 2.51
N GLY A 62 -0.40 -18.35 1.83
CA GLY A 62 0.97 -18.79 1.53
C GLY A 62 1.87 -18.78 2.76
N LEU A 63 2.75 -19.77 2.83
CA LEU A 63 3.77 -19.89 3.88
C LEU A 63 5.19 -19.67 3.35
N ASP A 64 5.32 -19.38 2.05
CA ASP A 64 6.61 -19.15 1.41
C ASP A 64 7.39 -18.02 2.09
N PHE A 65 8.71 -18.14 2.08
CA PHE A 65 9.64 -17.20 2.73
C PHE A 65 9.38 -16.99 4.22
N LYS A 66 8.52 -17.79 4.85
CA LYS A 66 8.12 -17.63 6.24
C LYS A 66 7.64 -16.20 6.57
N THR A 67 6.98 -15.52 5.63
CA THR A 67 6.51 -14.13 5.78
C THR A 67 5.15 -14.02 6.45
N THR A 68 4.32 -15.05 6.38
CA THR A 68 3.06 -15.12 7.10
C THR A 68 3.29 -15.16 8.61
N ASP A 69 2.51 -14.38 9.34
CA ASP A 69 2.64 -14.25 10.78
C ASP A 69 2.05 -15.46 11.49
N TYR A 70 2.82 -16.12 12.35
CA TYR A 70 2.33 -17.25 13.15
C TYR A 70 1.16 -16.88 14.08
N LYS A 71 1.12 -15.62 14.57
CA LYS A 71 -0.01 -15.12 15.37
C LYS A 71 -1.30 -15.06 14.55
N ALA A 72 -1.18 -14.71 13.27
CA ALA A 72 -2.32 -14.73 12.35
C ALA A 72 -2.83 -16.15 12.13
N LEU A 73 -1.95 -17.14 11.97
CA LEU A 73 -2.35 -18.55 11.82
C LEU A 73 -3.06 -19.09 13.06
N TYR A 74 -2.56 -18.77 14.25
CA TYR A 74 -3.26 -19.11 15.50
C TYR A 74 -4.65 -18.47 15.59
N GLU A 75 -4.78 -17.21 15.15
CA GLU A 75 -6.09 -16.55 15.11
C GLU A 75 -7.06 -17.25 14.14
N LEU A 76 -6.58 -17.61 12.93
CA LEU A 76 -7.42 -18.39 12.02
C LEU A 76 -7.83 -19.74 12.60
N GLN A 77 -6.94 -20.40 13.34
CA GLN A 77 -7.25 -21.67 14.02
C GLN A 77 -8.31 -21.47 15.11
N ASN A 78 -8.21 -20.43 15.91
CA ASN A 78 -9.20 -20.09 16.94
C ASN A 78 -10.57 -19.78 16.30
N ILE A 79 -10.59 -19.04 15.19
CA ILE A 79 -11.80 -18.73 14.44
C ILE A 79 -12.43 -20.02 13.91
N LYS A 80 -11.64 -20.92 13.31
CA LYS A 80 -12.11 -22.20 12.78
C LYS A 80 -12.72 -23.12 13.85
N GLN A 81 -12.12 -23.14 15.05
CA GLN A 81 -12.68 -23.89 16.17
C GLN A 81 -14.03 -23.34 16.64
N LYS A 82 -14.22 -22.03 16.54
CA LYS A 82 -15.42 -21.35 17.03
C LYS A 82 -16.56 -21.30 16.01
N TYR A 83 -16.25 -21.19 14.72
CA TYR A 83 -17.26 -20.97 13.67
C TYR A 83 -17.15 -22.06 12.58
N LYS A 84 -18.22 -22.86 12.43
CA LYS A 84 -18.28 -23.93 11.43
C LYS A 84 -18.29 -23.42 9.98
N SER A 85 -18.75 -22.18 9.77
CA SER A 85 -18.78 -21.51 8.46
C SER A 85 -17.41 -20.96 8.04
N PHE A 86 -16.37 -21.12 8.88
CA PHE A 86 -15.02 -20.68 8.58
C PHE A 86 -14.09 -21.84 8.25
N SER A 87 -13.31 -21.70 7.18
CA SER A 87 -12.23 -22.63 6.83
C SER A 87 -10.98 -21.87 6.40
N TYR A 88 -9.82 -22.48 6.61
CA TYR A 88 -8.59 -21.97 6.04
C TYR A 88 -7.65 -23.12 5.67
N TYR A 89 -6.82 -22.83 4.70
CA TYR A 89 -5.82 -23.73 4.14
C TYR A 89 -4.50 -22.98 4.04
N CYS A 90 -3.41 -23.73 4.14
CA CYS A 90 -2.07 -23.21 3.91
C CYS A 90 -1.50 -23.79 2.62
N PHE A 91 -0.83 -22.96 1.86
CA PHE A 91 0.01 -23.38 0.75
C PHE A 91 1.46 -23.38 1.25
N GLY A 92 2.07 -24.54 1.28
CA GLY A 92 3.42 -24.71 1.79
C GLY A 92 4.26 -25.57 0.87
N ASP A 93 5.56 -25.31 0.90
CA ASP A 93 6.52 -26.13 0.24
C ASP A 93 6.67 -27.47 0.99
N LYS A 94 6.58 -28.57 0.26
CA LYS A 94 6.76 -29.92 0.81
C LYS A 94 8.25 -30.33 0.91
N GLY A 95 9.18 -29.39 0.97
CA GLY A 95 10.59 -29.69 1.14
C GLY A 95 11.55 -28.75 0.41
N ASP A 96 12.84 -28.98 0.58
CA ASP A 96 13.97 -28.16 0.08
C ASP A 96 14.18 -28.16 -1.44
N ASN A 97 13.14 -28.47 -2.22
CA ASN A 97 13.23 -28.40 -3.68
C ASN A 97 13.14 -26.96 -4.16
N PHE A 98 14.27 -26.40 -4.55
CA PHE A 98 14.42 -25.08 -5.18
C PHE A 98 13.55 -24.83 -6.45
N ASN A 99 12.80 -25.81 -6.90
CA ASN A 99 11.92 -25.76 -8.07
C ASN A 99 10.42 -25.68 -7.70
N SER A 100 10.07 -25.40 -6.47
CA SER A 100 8.68 -25.28 -6.06
C SER A 100 8.05 -23.98 -6.57
N LEU A 101 6.80 -24.06 -7.00
CA LEU A 101 6.00 -22.91 -7.38
C LEU A 101 5.84 -21.98 -6.18
N ILE A 102 6.26 -20.72 -6.33
CA ILE A 102 6.04 -19.69 -5.33
C ILE A 102 4.56 -19.32 -5.32
N PHE A 103 3.93 -19.41 -4.16
CA PHE A 103 2.54 -18.97 -3.97
C PHE A 103 2.48 -17.46 -3.77
N HIS A 104 2.04 -16.73 -4.80
CA HIS A 104 2.02 -15.27 -4.74
C HIS A 104 0.71 -14.60 -5.20
N PRO A 105 -0.48 -15.26 -5.13
CA PRO A 105 -1.75 -14.61 -5.47
C PRO A 105 -2.17 -13.59 -4.42
N LYS A 106 -3.01 -12.64 -4.82
CA LYS A 106 -3.81 -11.77 -3.98
C LYS A 106 -5.15 -11.63 -4.67
N VAL A 107 -6.06 -12.52 -4.30
CA VAL A 107 -7.40 -12.66 -4.87
C VAL A 107 -8.41 -12.66 -3.74
N TYR A 108 -9.43 -11.83 -3.89
CA TYR A 108 -10.53 -11.70 -2.96
C TYR A 108 -11.82 -11.86 -3.75
N LEU A 109 -12.67 -12.79 -3.36
CA LEU A 109 -13.94 -13.11 -4.01
C LEU A 109 -15.07 -13.01 -2.99
N PHE A 110 -16.06 -12.22 -3.30
CA PHE A 110 -17.24 -12.00 -2.47
C PHE A 110 -18.46 -12.17 -3.34
N ASN A 111 -19.42 -12.99 -2.91
CA ASN A 111 -20.66 -13.17 -3.64
C ASN A 111 -21.87 -13.22 -2.72
N SER A 112 -22.94 -12.65 -3.20
CA SER A 112 -24.30 -12.78 -2.69
C SER A 112 -25.23 -13.24 -3.81
N SER A 113 -26.52 -13.39 -3.50
CA SER A 113 -27.55 -13.76 -4.50
C SER A 113 -27.63 -12.78 -5.68
N GLU A 114 -27.25 -11.52 -5.50
CA GLU A 114 -27.43 -10.46 -6.52
C GLU A 114 -26.11 -9.86 -7.02
N LYS A 115 -25.04 -9.95 -6.23
CA LYS A 115 -23.79 -9.20 -6.44
C LYS A 115 -22.59 -10.12 -6.36
N TYR A 116 -21.67 -9.93 -7.28
CA TYR A 116 -20.37 -10.57 -7.34
C TYR A 116 -19.27 -9.50 -7.33
N THR A 117 -18.43 -9.53 -6.32
CA THR A 117 -17.28 -8.63 -6.22
C THR A 117 -16.01 -9.46 -6.24
N SER A 118 -15.11 -9.16 -7.17
CA SER A 118 -13.80 -9.78 -7.20
C SER A 118 -12.71 -8.72 -7.24
N ILE A 119 -11.61 -8.97 -6.50
CA ILE A 119 -10.49 -8.07 -6.38
C ILE A 119 -9.21 -8.85 -6.66
N VAL A 120 -8.38 -8.31 -7.54
CA VAL A 120 -7.06 -8.86 -7.85
C VAL A 120 -6.05 -7.72 -7.93
N GLY A 121 -4.86 -7.94 -7.38
CA GLY A 121 -3.82 -6.91 -7.41
C GLY A 121 -2.59 -7.24 -6.57
N SER A 122 -2.00 -6.21 -5.98
CA SER A 122 -0.76 -6.34 -5.21
C SER A 122 -0.96 -6.50 -3.71
N SER A 123 -2.17 -6.25 -3.17
CA SER A 123 -2.45 -6.18 -1.73
C SER A 123 -2.47 -7.56 -1.07
N ASN A 124 -1.51 -7.82 -0.18
CA ASN A 124 -1.57 -8.92 0.77
C ASN A 124 -2.49 -8.60 1.95
N PHE A 125 -2.92 -9.62 2.71
CA PHE A 125 -3.79 -9.44 3.89
C PHE A 125 -2.98 -8.99 5.12
N THR A 126 -2.47 -7.77 5.05
CA THR A 126 -1.66 -7.11 6.08
C THR A 126 -2.15 -5.67 6.26
N ALA A 127 -1.86 -5.01 7.39
CA ALA A 127 -2.22 -3.60 7.55
C ALA A 127 -1.62 -2.73 6.43
N GLY A 128 -0.38 -3.00 6.03
CA GLY A 128 0.26 -2.34 4.90
C GLY A 128 -0.53 -2.55 3.61
N GLY A 129 -0.76 -3.81 3.23
CA GLY A 129 -1.45 -4.16 1.98
C GLY A 129 -2.88 -3.65 1.91
N LEU A 130 -3.62 -3.69 3.02
CA LEU A 130 -5.02 -3.28 3.05
C LEU A 130 -5.22 -1.77 3.21
N SER A 131 -4.23 -1.02 3.73
CA SER A 131 -4.47 0.37 4.15
C SER A 131 -3.34 1.35 3.82
N THR A 132 -2.07 1.04 4.12
CA THR A 132 -1.02 2.08 4.20
C THR A 132 0.06 2.01 3.13
N ASN A 133 0.30 0.85 2.51
CA ASN A 133 1.30 0.71 1.46
C ASN A 133 0.82 1.31 0.13
N PHE A 134 1.77 1.54 -0.78
CA PHE A 134 1.49 1.72 -2.20
C PHE A 134 1.06 0.38 -2.79
N GLU A 135 -0.24 0.25 -3.03
CA GLU A 135 -0.84 -0.93 -3.64
C GLU A 135 -1.73 -0.52 -4.81
N VAL A 136 -1.83 -1.41 -5.80
CA VAL A 136 -2.74 -1.24 -6.93
C VAL A 136 -3.59 -2.49 -7.06
N ASN A 137 -4.90 -2.30 -7.05
CA ASN A 137 -5.86 -3.39 -7.18
C ASN A 137 -6.92 -3.04 -8.23
N THR A 138 -7.40 -4.06 -8.92
CA THR A 138 -8.56 -3.98 -9.80
C THR A 138 -9.74 -4.65 -9.12
N ILE A 139 -10.87 -3.96 -9.10
CA ILE A 139 -12.13 -4.46 -8.55
C ILE A 139 -13.11 -4.62 -9.70
N PHE A 140 -13.73 -5.77 -9.77
CA PHE A 140 -14.82 -6.09 -10.67
C PHE A 140 -16.10 -6.19 -9.84
N TYR A 141 -17.07 -5.31 -10.12
CA TYR A 141 -18.42 -5.40 -9.59
C TYR A 141 -19.32 -5.95 -10.70
N GLU A 142 -19.92 -7.07 -10.46
CA GLU A 142 -20.74 -7.79 -11.43
C GLU A 142 -22.07 -8.18 -10.79
N ASP A 143 -23.07 -8.46 -11.63
CA ASP A 143 -24.38 -8.96 -11.21
C ASP A 143 -24.57 -10.43 -11.59
N TYR A 144 -25.62 -11.06 -11.06
CA TYR A 144 -25.91 -12.48 -11.30
C TYR A 144 -26.17 -12.85 -12.77
N LYS A 145 -26.48 -11.87 -13.62
CA LYS A 145 -26.69 -12.07 -15.06
C LYS A 145 -25.39 -12.08 -15.85
N ASN A 146 -24.36 -11.43 -15.32
CA ASN A 146 -23.07 -11.32 -15.99
C ASN A 146 -21.93 -11.20 -14.97
N TYR A 147 -21.39 -12.34 -14.55
CA TYR A 147 -20.29 -12.47 -13.58
C TYR A 147 -19.07 -13.17 -14.20
N LYS A 148 -18.70 -12.77 -15.41
CA LYS A 148 -17.62 -13.38 -16.18
C LYS A 148 -16.28 -13.35 -15.45
N TYR A 149 -15.90 -12.20 -14.91
CA TYR A 149 -14.59 -12.05 -14.25
C TYR A 149 -14.56 -12.80 -12.91
N PHE A 150 -15.66 -12.74 -12.15
CA PHE A 150 -15.78 -13.52 -10.92
C PHE A 150 -15.65 -15.01 -11.20
N SER A 151 -16.35 -15.54 -12.20
CA SER A 151 -16.29 -16.95 -12.57
C SER A 151 -14.89 -17.41 -12.98
N GLN A 152 -14.16 -16.59 -13.73
CA GLN A 152 -12.78 -16.89 -14.10
C GLN A 152 -11.85 -16.91 -12.88
N LEU A 153 -11.96 -15.93 -12.00
CA LEU A 153 -11.14 -15.84 -10.78
C LEU A 153 -11.54 -16.94 -9.77
N GLU A 154 -12.81 -17.33 -9.71
CA GLU A 154 -13.26 -18.45 -8.91
C GLU A 154 -12.69 -19.78 -9.42
N THR A 155 -12.58 -19.94 -10.72
CA THR A 155 -11.92 -21.12 -11.33
C THR A 155 -10.47 -21.20 -10.91
N ILE A 156 -9.73 -20.09 -11.04
CA ILE A 156 -8.33 -20.00 -10.59
C ILE A 156 -8.22 -20.29 -9.09
N TYR A 157 -9.12 -19.74 -8.27
CA TYR A 157 -9.15 -20.02 -6.84
C TYR A 157 -9.32 -21.51 -6.53
N LYS A 158 -10.22 -22.19 -7.27
CA LYS A 158 -10.44 -23.64 -7.16
C LYS A 158 -9.22 -24.44 -7.61
N GLU A 159 -8.57 -24.03 -8.71
CA GLU A 159 -7.33 -24.64 -9.17
C GLU A 159 -6.22 -24.54 -8.10
N ILE A 160 -6.09 -23.37 -7.46
CA ILE A 160 -5.19 -23.19 -6.33
C ILE A 160 -5.55 -24.14 -5.17
N LYS A 161 -6.82 -24.19 -4.80
CA LYS A 161 -7.30 -24.97 -3.64
C LYS A 161 -7.03 -26.47 -3.76
N PHE A 162 -7.03 -26.98 -4.97
CA PHE A 162 -6.84 -28.41 -5.24
C PHE A 162 -5.39 -28.78 -5.61
N GLN A 163 -4.42 -27.85 -5.43
CA GLN A 163 -3.00 -28.19 -5.57
C GLN A 163 -2.53 -29.12 -4.45
N GLU A 164 -1.57 -29.99 -4.77
CA GLU A 164 -1.00 -30.93 -3.81
C GLU A 164 -0.31 -30.25 -2.62
N SER A 165 0.15 -29.01 -2.81
CA SER A 165 0.79 -28.22 -1.75
C SER A 165 -0.18 -27.57 -0.78
N ILE A 166 -1.50 -27.74 -0.98
CA ILE A 166 -2.52 -27.25 -0.06
C ILE A 166 -2.72 -28.25 1.08
N PHE A 167 -2.75 -27.75 2.29
CA PHE A 167 -3.00 -28.55 3.47
C PHE A 167 -3.70 -27.74 4.57
N ILE A 168 -4.27 -28.45 5.53
CA ILE A 168 -4.82 -27.87 6.76
C ILE A 168 -3.80 -28.08 7.85
N PRO A 169 -3.20 -27.01 8.42
CA PRO A 169 -2.20 -27.16 9.47
C PRO A 169 -2.86 -27.68 10.74
N ASP A 170 -2.20 -28.63 11.38
CA ASP A 170 -2.51 -29.07 12.73
C ASP A 170 -1.77 -28.21 13.79
N GLU A 171 -2.02 -28.49 15.05
CA GLU A 171 -1.42 -27.74 16.15
C GLU A 171 0.10 -27.94 16.22
N ASP A 172 0.59 -29.12 15.93
CA ASP A 172 2.04 -29.41 15.93
C ASP A 172 2.74 -28.63 14.83
N TYR A 173 2.16 -28.55 13.64
CA TYR A 173 2.67 -27.74 12.54
C TYR A 173 2.72 -26.26 12.93
N LEU A 174 1.64 -25.72 13.49
CA LEU A 174 1.56 -24.32 13.93
C LEU A 174 2.62 -23.99 14.97
N ASN A 175 2.85 -24.88 15.93
CA ASN A 175 3.86 -24.72 16.96
C ASN A 175 5.28 -24.69 16.36
N LYS A 176 5.61 -25.62 15.46
CA LYS A 176 6.90 -25.66 14.77
C LYS A 176 7.11 -24.45 13.88
N TYR A 177 6.08 -24.06 13.14
CA TYR A 177 6.12 -22.84 12.31
C TYR A 177 6.39 -21.59 13.17
N ALA A 178 5.74 -21.48 14.33
CA ALA A 178 5.93 -20.36 15.25
C ALA A 178 7.36 -20.29 15.81
N LEU A 179 7.98 -21.44 16.12
CA LEU A 179 9.38 -21.50 16.56
C LEU A 179 10.32 -21.00 15.46
N THR A 180 10.17 -21.51 14.24
CA THR A 180 10.99 -21.11 13.09
C THR A 180 10.85 -19.61 12.81
N ARG A 181 9.61 -19.08 12.86
CA ARG A 181 9.37 -17.64 12.66
C ARG A 181 10.06 -16.78 13.74
N LYS A 182 9.97 -17.17 15.00
CA LYS A 182 10.65 -16.46 16.10
C LYS A 182 12.18 -16.42 15.93
N GLU A 183 12.77 -17.49 15.44
CA GLU A 183 14.20 -17.52 15.13
C GLU A 183 14.55 -16.58 13.98
N ILE A 184 13.81 -16.63 12.87
CA ILE A 184 14.01 -15.72 11.73
C ILE A 184 13.89 -14.26 12.18
N GLU A 185 12.88 -13.91 12.99
CA GLU A 185 12.71 -12.55 13.52
C GLU A 185 13.89 -12.12 14.39
N LYS A 186 14.41 -13.03 15.23
CA LYS A 186 15.59 -12.78 16.07
C LYS A 186 16.85 -12.49 15.23
N PHE A 187 17.08 -13.26 14.17
CA PHE A 187 18.20 -13.04 13.23
C PHE A 187 18.01 -11.76 12.42
N GLY A 188 16.80 -11.50 11.91
CA GLY A 188 16.48 -10.28 11.18
C GLY A 188 16.70 -9.02 12.00
N LEU A 189 16.28 -9.04 13.28
CA LEU A 189 16.51 -7.91 14.21
C LEU A 189 18.00 -7.69 14.49
N LYS A 190 18.84 -8.74 14.52
CA LYS A 190 20.28 -8.58 14.64
C LYS A 190 20.90 -7.92 13.41
N ALA A 191 20.49 -8.34 12.22
CA ALA A 191 20.96 -7.76 10.95
C ALA A 191 20.56 -6.28 10.81
N LEU A 192 19.33 -5.92 11.19
CA LEU A 192 18.84 -4.54 11.15
C LEU A 192 19.49 -3.59 12.18
N LYS A 193 20.13 -4.14 13.22
CA LYS A 193 20.86 -3.34 14.23
C LYS A 193 22.26 -2.92 13.80
N SER A 194 22.75 -3.35 12.64
CA SER A 194 23.98 -2.84 12.05
C SER A 194 23.75 -1.41 11.56
N ASN A 195 24.02 -0.44 12.43
CA ASN A 195 23.84 0.99 12.14
C ASN A 195 24.74 1.48 10.99
N ASP A 196 25.85 0.80 10.73
CA ASP A 196 26.84 1.23 9.73
C ASP A 196 26.33 1.00 8.30
N ILE A 197 25.81 -0.19 8.01
CA ILE A 197 25.24 -0.53 6.69
C ILE A 197 24.01 0.38 6.39
N LYS A 198 23.18 0.64 7.40
CA LYS A 198 22.00 1.49 7.23
C LYS A 198 22.39 2.92 6.87
N LYS A 199 23.39 3.50 7.55
CA LYS A 199 23.90 4.84 7.26
C LYS A 199 24.53 4.91 5.86
N GLU A 200 25.30 3.91 5.50
CA GLU A 200 25.93 3.82 4.16
C GLU A 200 24.86 3.76 3.06
N ILE A 201 23.82 2.93 3.21
CA ILE A 201 22.70 2.87 2.26
C ILE A 201 21.96 4.21 2.17
N GLU A 202 21.70 4.88 3.31
CA GLU A 202 21.04 6.19 3.35
C GLU A 202 21.90 7.26 2.66
N GLU A 203 23.23 7.22 2.81
CA GLU A 203 24.14 8.12 2.11
C GLU A 203 24.20 7.86 0.61
N LEU A 204 24.22 6.60 0.18
CA LEU A 204 24.15 6.22 -1.23
C LEU A 204 22.83 6.64 -1.86
N GLN A 205 21.70 6.46 -1.16
CA GLN A 205 20.40 6.93 -1.62
C GLN A 205 20.33 8.45 -1.77
N LYS A 206 20.95 9.21 -0.85
CA LYS A 206 21.03 10.68 -0.96
C LYS A 206 21.92 11.13 -2.12
N LYS A 207 22.91 10.34 -2.50
CA LYS A 207 23.81 10.61 -3.63
C LYS A 207 23.25 10.15 -4.97
N SER A 208 22.23 9.30 -4.97
CA SER A 208 21.61 8.82 -6.21
C SER A 208 20.97 9.99 -6.96
N GLN A 209 21.22 10.05 -8.27
CA GLN A 209 20.60 11.07 -9.13
C GLN A 209 19.09 10.83 -9.19
N GLU A 210 18.30 11.91 -9.20
CA GLU A 210 16.88 11.81 -9.53
C GLU A 210 16.74 11.21 -10.93
N LEU A 211 16.01 10.11 -11.03
CA LEU A 211 15.70 9.49 -12.32
C LEU A 211 14.79 10.43 -13.14
N GLU A 212 14.93 10.41 -14.47
CA GLU A 212 13.94 11.06 -15.35
C GLU A 212 12.54 10.54 -15.03
N GLY A 213 11.59 11.44 -14.87
CA GLY A 213 10.22 11.10 -14.48
C GLY A 213 9.93 11.08 -12.98
N THR A 214 10.90 11.41 -12.12
CA THR A 214 10.62 11.59 -10.68
C THR A 214 9.72 12.80 -10.47
N VAL A 215 8.79 12.67 -9.51
CA VAL A 215 7.91 13.78 -9.16
C VAL A 215 8.72 14.90 -8.54
N PRO A 216 8.74 16.11 -9.10
CA PRO A 216 9.55 17.19 -8.59
C PRO A 216 9.14 17.60 -7.17
N SER A 217 10.10 18.08 -6.38
CA SER A 217 9.80 18.69 -5.08
C SER A 217 9.05 20.01 -5.27
N LEU A 218 8.29 20.43 -4.25
CA LEU A 218 7.54 21.70 -4.32
C LEU A 218 8.46 22.90 -4.62
N LYS A 219 9.64 22.96 -3.99
CA LYS A 219 10.63 24.02 -4.28
C LYS A 219 11.07 24.02 -5.75
N LYS A 220 11.21 22.85 -6.37
CA LYS A 220 11.59 22.73 -7.78
C LYS A 220 10.48 23.24 -8.70
N ILE A 221 9.22 22.89 -8.42
CA ILE A 221 8.05 23.41 -9.15
C ILE A 221 8.03 24.94 -9.10
N ILE A 222 8.26 25.53 -7.92
CA ILE A 222 8.30 26.98 -7.72
C ILE A 222 9.47 27.62 -8.49
N ILE A 223 10.67 27.03 -8.39
CA ILE A 223 11.86 27.53 -9.10
C ILE A 223 11.66 27.53 -10.61
N GLU A 224 11.17 26.44 -11.16
CA GLU A 224 10.90 26.32 -12.60
C GLU A 224 9.88 27.35 -13.08
N TYR A 225 8.85 27.61 -12.29
CA TYR A 225 7.88 28.66 -12.59
C TYR A 225 8.52 30.03 -12.65
N ILE A 226 9.30 30.41 -11.63
CA ILE A 226 9.97 31.72 -11.57
C ILE A 226 11.01 31.86 -12.70
N LYS A 227 11.73 30.78 -13.04
CA LYS A 227 12.66 30.76 -14.20
C LYS A 227 11.93 31.02 -15.52
N ARG A 228 10.76 30.38 -15.74
CA ARG A 228 9.91 30.60 -16.94
C ARG A 228 9.45 32.06 -17.07
N GLN A 229 9.25 32.77 -15.95
CA GLN A 229 8.91 34.17 -15.93
C GLN A 229 10.16 35.10 -16.05
N LYS A 230 11.30 34.54 -16.50
CA LYS A 230 12.58 35.26 -16.66
C LYS A 230 13.04 35.93 -15.37
N ASN A 231 12.77 35.30 -14.23
CA ASN A 231 13.10 35.78 -12.88
C ASN A 231 12.55 37.18 -12.54
N LYS A 232 11.43 37.58 -13.15
CA LYS A 232 10.71 38.81 -12.74
C LYS A 232 10.09 38.61 -11.35
N PRO A 233 9.88 39.70 -10.58
CA PRO A 233 9.14 39.63 -9.33
C PRO A 233 7.72 39.05 -9.53
N ILE A 234 7.36 38.03 -8.78
CA ILE A 234 6.08 37.28 -8.93
C ILE A 234 5.32 37.37 -7.60
N ALA A 235 4.03 37.67 -7.71
CA ALA A 235 3.15 37.64 -6.55
C ALA A 235 2.93 36.22 -6.05
N ILE A 236 2.86 36.02 -4.75
CA ILE A 236 2.67 34.71 -4.16
C ILE A 236 1.36 34.04 -4.59
N LYS A 237 0.32 34.82 -4.92
CA LYS A 237 -0.95 34.31 -5.45
C LYS A 237 -0.76 33.59 -6.78
N ASP A 238 0.10 34.12 -7.66
CA ASP A 238 0.39 33.52 -8.95
C ASP A 238 1.18 32.22 -8.78
N ILE A 239 2.05 32.16 -7.77
CA ILE A 239 2.78 30.93 -7.40
C ILE A 239 1.79 29.87 -6.90
N TYR A 240 0.77 30.25 -6.09
CA TYR A 240 -0.26 29.33 -5.62
C TYR A 240 -1.05 28.75 -6.81
N THR A 241 -1.53 29.62 -7.67
CA THR A 241 -2.30 29.20 -8.87
C THR A 241 -1.48 28.22 -9.72
N TYR A 242 -0.25 28.60 -10.06
CA TYR A 242 0.60 27.72 -10.85
C TYR A 242 0.88 26.38 -10.20
N CYS A 243 1.21 26.34 -8.91
CA CYS A 243 1.48 25.08 -8.21
C CYS A 243 0.25 24.18 -8.13
N ASN A 244 -0.94 24.74 -7.89
CA ASN A 244 -2.18 24.00 -7.87
C ASN A 244 -2.49 23.41 -9.25
N ASP A 245 -2.38 24.22 -10.32
CA ASP A 245 -2.61 23.77 -11.69
C ASP A 245 -1.59 22.70 -12.11
N TYR A 246 -0.33 22.88 -11.77
CA TYR A 246 0.72 21.90 -12.04
C TYR A 246 0.43 20.55 -11.39
N ILE A 247 0.04 20.55 -10.12
CA ILE A 247 -0.28 19.34 -9.37
C ILE A 247 -1.52 18.65 -9.94
N LYS A 248 -2.55 19.41 -10.28
CA LYS A 248 -3.78 18.89 -10.86
C LYS A 248 -3.54 18.28 -12.25
N ASN A 249 -2.87 19.03 -13.14
CA ASN A 249 -2.62 18.63 -14.52
C ASN A 249 -1.67 17.42 -14.63
N ASN A 250 -0.83 17.19 -13.63
CA ASN A 250 0.09 16.06 -13.58
C ASN A 250 -0.36 14.95 -12.61
N ASN A 251 -1.60 14.99 -12.11
CA ASN A 251 -2.17 14.01 -11.17
C ASN A 251 -1.33 13.77 -9.92
N LEU A 252 -0.68 14.79 -9.39
CA LEU A 252 0.26 14.71 -8.26
C LEU A 252 -0.37 14.91 -6.88
N GLY A 253 -1.70 14.97 -6.78
CA GLY A 253 -2.43 15.19 -5.52
C GLY A 253 -2.12 14.15 -4.44
N TYR A 254 -1.69 12.94 -4.81
CA TYR A 254 -1.28 11.91 -3.86
C TYR A 254 0.00 12.28 -3.08
N LYS A 255 0.94 13.04 -3.69
CA LYS A 255 2.20 13.46 -3.08
C LYS A 255 2.05 14.73 -2.24
N PHE A 256 1.19 15.65 -2.70
CA PHE A 256 1.01 16.97 -2.08
C PHE A 256 -0.30 17.03 -1.29
N LYS A 257 -0.49 16.10 -0.34
CA LYS A 257 -1.65 16.06 0.56
C LYS A 257 -1.48 17.11 1.66
N SER A 258 -2.19 18.23 1.57
CA SER A 258 -2.26 19.24 2.62
C SER A 258 -3.68 19.78 2.73
N LYS A 259 -4.17 20.01 3.96
CA LYS A 259 -5.46 20.68 4.19
C LYS A 259 -5.41 22.17 3.77
N ASP A 260 -4.22 22.79 3.85
CA ASP A 260 -3.94 24.13 3.38
C ASP A 260 -2.64 24.11 2.57
N PHE A 261 -2.81 23.89 1.25
CA PHE A 261 -1.67 23.79 0.35
C PHE A 261 -0.97 25.12 0.13
N GLU A 262 -1.69 26.25 0.23
CA GLU A 262 -1.09 27.57 0.17
C GLU A 262 -0.17 27.83 1.37
N ALA A 263 -0.54 27.38 2.58
CA ALA A 263 0.34 27.44 3.74
C ALA A 263 1.59 26.57 3.54
N THR A 264 1.47 25.44 2.87
CA THR A 264 2.63 24.60 2.52
C THR A 264 3.58 25.31 1.56
N ILE A 265 3.06 25.98 0.53
CA ILE A 265 3.86 26.78 -0.41
C ILE A 265 4.54 27.94 0.32
N ARG A 266 3.81 28.66 1.21
CA ARG A 266 4.40 29.73 2.04
C ARG A 266 5.53 29.20 2.93
N GLY A 267 5.31 28.04 3.54
CA GLY A 267 6.32 27.37 4.37
C GLY A 267 7.60 27.09 3.59
N GLU A 268 7.48 26.55 2.38
CA GLU A 268 8.62 26.24 1.52
C GLU A 268 9.38 27.50 1.07
N LEU A 269 8.65 28.53 0.66
CA LEU A 269 9.25 29.84 0.30
C LEU A 269 10.01 30.45 1.50
N ASN A 270 9.40 30.49 2.69
CA ASN A 270 10.02 31.04 3.89
C ASN A 270 11.23 30.23 4.37
N LYS A 271 11.12 28.88 4.29
CA LYS A 271 12.22 27.98 4.65
C LYS A 271 13.47 28.25 3.82
N HIS A 272 13.31 28.49 2.53
CA HIS A 272 14.40 28.64 1.59
C HIS A 272 14.62 30.11 1.14
N GLU A 273 14.04 31.08 1.86
CA GLU A 273 14.30 32.50 1.62
C GLU A 273 15.77 32.86 1.95
N LEU A 274 16.31 33.86 1.26
CA LEU A 274 17.71 34.31 1.41
C LEU A 274 18.07 34.62 2.87
N ASN A 275 17.18 35.26 3.62
CA ASN A 275 17.38 35.67 5.02
C ASN A 275 16.87 34.63 6.04
N SER A 276 16.42 33.44 5.59
CA SER A 276 15.91 32.38 6.46
C SER A 276 16.99 31.91 7.46
N LYS A 277 16.64 31.75 8.74
CA LYS A 277 17.49 31.16 9.77
C LYS A 277 17.31 29.63 9.89
N HIS A 278 16.51 29.01 9.02
CA HIS A 278 16.29 27.57 9.08
C HIS A 278 17.58 26.83 8.72
N LYS A 279 17.97 25.83 9.54
CA LYS A 279 19.22 25.07 9.37
C LYS A 279 19.37 24.39 8.00
N ASP A 280 18.25 23.92 7.43
CA ASP A 280 18.20 23.25 6.12
C ASP A 280 17.85 24.23 4.98
N SER A 281 18.03 25.56 5.19
CA SER A 281 17.73 26.54 4.17
C SER A 281 18.78 26.51 3.05
N MET A 282 18.29 26.37 1.81
CA MET A 282 19.15 26.43 0.61
C MET A 282 19.31 27.82 0.02
N LYS A 283 18.66 28.83 0.62
CA LYS A 283 18.72 30.25 0.19
C LYS A 283 18.34 30.48 -1.27
N LEU A 284 17.22 29.83 -1.71
CA LEU A 284 16.81 29.77 -3.12
C LEU A 284 15.96 30.98 -3.56
N PHE A 285 15.23 31.59 -2.63
CA PHE A 285 14.27 32.65 -2.93
C PHE A 285 14.67 33.96 -2.32
N LYS A 286 14.43 35.06 -3.02
CA LYS A 286 14.58 36.41 -2.54
C LYS A 286 13.24 37.10 -2.45
N ARG A 287 12.85 37.56 -1.28
CA ARG A 287 11.64 38.38 -1.09
C ARG A 287 11.92 39.81 -1.48
N ILE A 288 11.21 40.34 -2.44
CA ILE A 288 11.34 41.71 -2.93
C ILE A 288 10.47 42.66 -2.10
N SER A 289 9.24 42.22 -1.80
CA SER A 289 8.28 42.92 -0.93
C SER A 289 7.33 41.90 -0.29
N LYS A 290 6.38 42.37 0.52
CA LYS A 290 5.37 41.48 1.14
C LYS A 290 4.64 40.69 0.09
N GLY A 291 4.82 39.38 0.08
CA GLY A 291 4.16 38.44 -0.86
C GLY A 291 4.68 38.49 -2.29
N VAL A 292 5.87 39.06 -2.55
CA VAL A 292 6.48 39.09 -3.89
C VAL A 292 7.89 38.49 -3.84
N TYR A 293 8.14 37.54 -4.72
CA TYR A 293 9.35 36.72 -4.71
C TYR A 293 10.03 36.69 -6.08
N THR A 294 11.34 36.46 -6.05
CA THR A 294 12.20 36.12 -7.19
C THR A 294 13.21 35.08 -6.76
N LEU A 295 14.02 34.56 -7.65
CA LEU A 295 15.13 33.66 -7.29
C LEU A 295 16.33 34.45 -6.80
N SER A 296 17.05 33.89 -5.84
CA SER A 296 18.41 34.32 -5.47
C SER A 296 19.43 33.76 -6.49
N GLU A 297 20.70 34.10 -6.33
CA GLU A 297 21.77 33.47 -7.11
C GLU A 297 21.78 31.93 -6.98
N ASN A 298 21.57 31.42 -5.75
CA ASN A 298 21.47 29.97 -5.51
C ASN A 298 20.26 29.38 -6.21
N GLY A 299 19.11 30.08 -6.22
CA GLY A 299 17.92 29.66 -6.92
C GLY A 299 18.10 29.64 -8.43
N LEU A 300 18.80 30.58 -9.00
CA LEU A 300 19.14 30.63 -10.42
C LEU A 300 20.05 29.48 -10.85
N LYS A 301 21.03 29.15 -9.98
CA LYS A 301 22.01 28.07 -10.17
C LYS A 301 21.45 26.69 -9.74
N TYR A 302 20.24 26.68 -9.18
CA TYR A 302 19.62 25.43 -8.75
C TYR A 302 19.31 24.58 -9.98
N GLU A 303 20.22 23.67 -10.27
CA GLU A 303 20.09 22.64 -11.28
C GLU A 303 19.66 21.33 -10.64
N LYS A 304 19.12 20.46 -11.45
CA LYS A 304 18.78 19.09 -11.05
C LYS A 304 19.96 18.43 -10.33
N ARG A 305 19.87 18.23 -9.04
CA ARG A 305 20.61 17.19 -8.34
C ARG A 305 19.66 16.10 -7.95
#